data_adaa303d0f1e3a4f25292dac811d7161
#
_entry.id   adaa303d0f1e3a4f25292dac811d7161
#
_cell.length_a   1.000
_cell.length_b   1.000
_cell.length_c   1.000
_cell.angle_alpha   90.00
_cell.angle_beta   90.00
_cell.angle_gamma   90.00
#
_symmetry.space_group_name_H-M   'P 1'
#
loop_
_entity.id
_entity.type
_entity.pdbx_description
1 polymer ?
#
loop_
_entity_poly.entity_id
_entity_poly.type
_entity_poly.pdbx_seq_one_letter_code
_entity_poly.pdbx_strand_id
1 'polypeptide(L)'
;MPRRKITIEWKTCERAWGWAYIDENHIQLDPRLLQKPKLLLEIAAHEVAHLVFPEAEEKQIDILGKQVADVIWRLNFRRAQE
;
A
#
# COMPACT_ATOMS: atom_id res chain seq x y z
N MET A 1 22.09 10.18 -1.89
CA MET A 1 21.23 10.21 -3.08
C MET A 1 19.80 10.51 -2.68
N PRO A 2 19.17 11.45 -3.35
CA PRO A 2 17.76 11.69 -3.06
C PRO A 2 16.96 10.45 -3.45
N ARG A 3 16.04 10.08 -2.57
CA ARG A 3 15.16 8.95 -2.83
C ARG A 3 14.09 9.36 -3.83
N ARG A 4 13.88 8.55 -4.85
CA ARG A 4 12.81 8.82 -5.82
C ARG A 4 11.46 8.72 -5.10
N LYS A 5 10.57 9.64 -5.42
CA LYS A 5 9.23 9.62 -4.88
C LYS A 5 8.46 8.44 -5.49
N ILE A 6 7.76 7.70 -4.65
CA ILE A 6 6.90 6.60 -5.12
C ILE A 6 5.70 7.22 -5.83
N THR A 7 5.41 6.75 -7.03
CA THR A 7 4.22 7.18 -7.76
C THR A 7 3.05 6.27 -7.47
N ILE A 8 1.85 6.84 -7.43
CA ILE A 8 0.64 6.12 -7.09
C ILE A 8 -0.35 6.24 -8.23
N GLU A 9 -0.90 5.11 -8.67
CA GLU A 9 -1.90 5.08 -9.71
C GLU A 9 -3.14 4.36 -9.19
N TRP A 10 -4.30 4.93 -9.44
CA TRP A 10 -5.58 4.30 -9.15
C TRP A 10 -6.04 3.57 -10.42
N LYS A 11 -6.11 2.25 -10.34
CA LYS A 11 -6.48 1.44 -11.48
C LYS A 11 -7.11 0.14 -10.99
N THR A 12 -8.19 -0.29 -11.62
CA THR A 12 -8.83 -1.55 -11.28
C THR A 12 -7.85 -2.71 -11.44
N CYS A 13 -7.73 -3.50 -10.37
CA CYS A 13 -6.88 -4.68 -10.34
C CYS A 13 -7.76 -5.92 -10.33
N GLU A 14 -7.60 -6.84 -11.29
CA GLU A 14 -8.55 -7.94 -11.45
C GLU A 14 -8.51 -8.99 -10.34
N ARG A 15 -7.33 -9.31 -9.82
CA ARG A 15 -7.17 -10.39 -8.84
C ARG A 15 -6.42 -9.97 -7.59
N ALA A 16 -6.33 -8.67 -7.38
CA ALA A 16 -5.61 -8.11 -6.25
C ALA A 16 -6.19 -6.76 -5.91
N TRP A 17 -5.85 -6.26 -4.74
CA TRP A 17 -6.20 -4.91 -4.35
C TRP A 17 -5.17 -3.89 -4.81
N GLY A 18 -3.95 -4.35 -5.14
CA GLY A 18 -2.88 -3.48 -5.60
C GLY A 18 -1.72 -4.25 -6.17
N TRP A 19 -0.80 -3.52 -6.80
CA TRP A 19 0.43 -4.08 -7.39
C TRP A 19 1.58 -3.14 -7.09
N ALA A 20 2.78 -3.73 -6.95
CA ALA A 20 4.03 -2.97 -6.81
C ALA A 20 4.91 -3.25 -8.04
N TYR A 21 5.40 -2.18 -8.65
CA TYR A 21 6.33 -2.25 -9.79
C TYR A 21 7.68 -1.78 -9.29
N ILE A 22 8.52 -2.73 -8.89
CA ILE A 22 9.77 -2.46 -8.19
C ILE A 22 10.70 -1.59 -9.01
N ASP A 23 10.89 -1.93 -10.28
CA ASP A 23 11.83 -1.20 -11.14
C ASP A 23 11.38 0.23 -11.45
N GLU A 24 10.09 0.49 -11.34
CA GLU A 24 9.51 1.79 -11.64
C GLU A 24 9.25 2.65 -10.41
N ASN A 25 9.49 2.10 -9.24
CA ASN A 25 9.16 2.75 -7.96
C ASN A 25 7.72 3.26 -7.95
N HIS A 26 6.81 2.38 -8.31
CA HIS A 26 5.42 2.70 -8.62
C HIS A 26 4.49 1.67 -8.00
N ILE A 27 3.36 2.12 -7.47
CA ILE A 27 2.31 1.22 -6.99
C ILE A 27 0.99 1.54 -7.67
N GLN A 28 0.17 0.51 -7.86
CA GLN A 28 -1.22 0.65 -8.28
C GLN A 28 -2.13 0.24 -7.14
N LEU A 29 -3.21 0.97 -6.96
CA LEU A 29 -4.21 0.68 -5.94
C LEU A 29 -5.58 0.65 -6.60
N ASP A 30 -6.39 -0.34 -6.24
CA ASP A 30 -7.74 -0.47 -6.77
C ASP A 30 -8.64 0.64 -6.20
N PRO A 31 -9.39 1.36 -7.07
CA PRO A 31 -10.27 2.45 -6.59
C PRO A 31 -11.32 2.01 -5.58
N ARG A 32 -11.70 0.73 -5.54
CA ARG A 32 -12.64 0.23 -4.55
C ARG A 32 -12.13 0.42 -3.12
N LEU A 33 -10.80 0.54 -2.95
CA LEU A 33 -10.19 0.78 -1.64
C LEU A 33 -10.59 2.14 -1.06
N LEU A 34 -11.04 3.08 -1.89
CA LEU A 34 -11.48 4.39 -1.41
C LEU A 34 -12.68 4.26 -0.47
N GLN A 35 -13.45 3.18 -0.56
CA GLN A 35 -14.57 2.92 0.32
C GLN A 35 -14.22 1.96 1.46
N LYS A 36 -12.95 1.61 1.59
CA LYS A 36 -12.45 0.70 2.61
C LYS A 36 -11.19 1.30 3.24
N PRO A 37 -11.32 2.39 4.01
CA PRO A 37 -10.15 3.19 4.42
C PRO A 37 -9.10 2.42 5.23
N LYS A 38 -9.50 1.51 6.09
CA LYS A 38 -8.51 0.72 6.84
C LYS A 38 -7.79 -0.27 5.92
N LEU A 39 -8.52 -0.90 5.01
CA LEU A 39 -7.91 -1.81 4.03
C LEU A 39 -6.99 -1.04 3.10
N LEU A 40 -7.36 0.19 2.72
CA LEU A 40 -6.49 1.03 1.91
C LEU A 40 -5.13 1.24 2.59
N LEU A 41 -5.12 1.53 3.89
CA LEU A 41 -3.87 1.67 4.64
C LEU A 41 -3.05 0.40 4.58
N GLU A 42 -3.69 -0.74 4.79
CA GLU A 42 -3.02 -2.04 4.78
C GLU A 42 -2.40 -2.33 3.41
N ILE A 43 -3.17 -2.15 2.34
CA ILE A 43 -2.70 -2.47 0.99
C ILE A 43 -1.62 -1.49 0.55
N ALA A 44 -1.78 -0.19 0.85
CA ALA A 44 -0.76 0.79 0.51
C ALA A 44 0.56 0.46 1.21
N ALA A 45 0.52 0.14 2.51
CA ALA A 45 1.73 -0.24 3.24
C ALA A 45 2.35 -1.52 2.67
N HIS A 46 1.51 -2.49 2.29
CA HIS A 46 1.94 -3.75 1.69
C HIS A 46 2.71 -3.51 0.38
N GLU A 47 2.14 -2.71 -0.52
CA GLU A 47 2.79 -2.46 -1.82
C GLU A 47 4.06 -1.61 -1.68
N VAL A 48 4.04 -0.62 -0.79
CA VAL A 48 5.26 0.15 -0.51
C VAL A 48 6.35 -0.75 0.07
N ALA A 49 5.98 -1.67 0.95
CA ALA A 49 6.95 -2.61 1.53
C ALA A 49 7.62 -3.47 0.46
N HIS A 50 6.89 -3.87 -0.57
CA HIS A 50 7.49 -4.60 -1.70
C HIS A 50 8.54 -3.76 -2.43
N LEU A 51 8.35 -2.45 -2.51
CA LEU A 51 9.31 -1.55 -3.15
C LEU A 51 10.56 -1.36 -2.29
N VAL A 52 10.38 -1.28 -0.98
CA VAL A 52 11.49 -1.01 -0.05
C VAL A 52 12.29 -2.29 0.25
N PHE A 53 11.58 -3.41 0.34
CA PHE A 53 12.18 -4.71 0.66
C PHE A 53 11.84 -5.74 -0.42
N PRO A 54 12.40 -5.58 -1.63
CA PRO A 54 12.00 -6.43 -2.76
C PRO A 54 12.30 -7.91 -2.59
N GLU A 55 13.20 -8.26 -1.66
CA GLU A 55 13.56 -9.64 -1.40
C GLU A 55 12.88 -10.23 -0.17
N ALA A 56 12.03 -9.46 0.52
CA ALA A 56 11.32 -9.97 1.68
C ALA A 56 10.26 -10.98 1.25
N GLU A 57 10.01 -11.96 2.12
CA GLU A 57 8.96 -12.95 1.87
C GLU A 57 7.58 -12.30 1.94
N GLU A 58 6.66 -12.80 1.13
CA GLU A 58 5.29 -12.29 1.09
C GLU A 58 4.64 -12.28 2.48
N LYS A 59 4.90 -13.31 3.27
CA LYS A 59 4.37 -13.40 4.63
C LYS A 59 4.83 -12.23 5.51
N GLN A 60 6.10 -11.85 5.40
CA GLN A 60 6.64 -10.72 6.15
C GLN A 60 6.01 -9.41 5.70
N ILE A 61 5.85 -9.24 4.41
CA ILE A 61 5.21 -8.05 3.82
C ILE A 61 3.76 -7.94 4.28
N ASP A 62 3.04 -9.05 4.28
CA ASP A 62 1.65 -9.07 4.72
C ASP A 62 1.51 -8.67 6.18
N ILE A 63 2.37 -9.20 7.04
CA ILE A 63 2.36 -8.85 8.46
C ILE A 63 2.68 -7.36 8.64
N LEU A 64 3.68 -6.85 7.94
CA LEU A 64 4.05 -5.44 8.01
C LEU A 64 2.88 -4.54 7.64
N GLY A 65 2.24 -4.83 6.51
CA GLY A 65 1.09 -4.04 6.06
C GLY A 65 -0.02 -3.99 7.09
N LYS A 66 -0.37 -5.15 7.65
CA LYS A 66 -1.43 -5.23 8.66
C LYS A 66 -1.07 -4.48 9.94
N GLN A 67 0.16 -4.63 10.42
CA GLN A 67 0.58 -3.96 11.64
C GLN A 67 0.65 -2.45 11.47
N VAL A 68 1.20 -1.97 10.36
CA VAL A 68 1.26 -0.54 10.08
C VAL A 68 -0.15 0.04 10.00
N ALA A 69 -1.04 -0.63 9.26
CA ALA A 69 -2.43 -0.17 9.14
C ALA A 69 -3.13 -0.10 10.49
N ASP A 70 -2.92 -1.13 11.34
CA ASP A 70 -3.54 -1.16 12.64
C ASP A 70 -3.08 0.02 13.53
N VAL A 71 -1.79 0.29 13.55
CA VAL A 71 -1.24 1.40 14.34
C VAL A 71 -1.77 2.74 13.84
N ILE A 72 -1.71 2.97 12.53
CA ILE A 72 -2.18 4.23 11.93
C ILE A 72 -3.68 4.42 12.21
N TRP A 73 -4.45 3.33 12.10
CA TRP A 73 -5.89 3.37 12.37
C TRP A 73 -6.18 3.74 13.82
N ARG A 74 -5.46 3.13 14.75
CA ARG A 74 -5.64 3.42 16.20
C ARG A 74 -5.20 4.82 16.56
N LEU A 75 -4.26 5.39 15.81
CA LEU A 75 -3.86 6.80 15.98
C LEU A 75 -4.89 7.76 15.37
N ASN A 76 -5.96 7.22 14.83
CA ASN A 76 -7.10 7.97 14.29
C ASN A 76 -6.78 8.79 13.04
N PHE A 77 -5.76 8.40 12.29
CA PHE A 77 -5.55 8.98 10.97
C PHE A 77 -6.58 8.42 10.00
N ARG A 78 -7.29 9.31 9.35
CA ARG A 78 -8.35 8.96 8.42
C ARG A 78 -8.20 9.79 7.16
N ARG A 79 -8.49 9.16 6.02
CA ARG A 79 -8.58 9.91 4.77
C ARG A 79 -9.80 10.81 4.84
N ALA A 80 -9.62 12.09 4.48
CA ALA A 80 -10.75 12.99 4.37
C ALA A 80 -11.69 12.50 3.28
N GLN A 81 -12.98 12.50 3.56
CA GLN A 81 -14.00 12.14 2.58
C GLN A 81 -14.68 13.41 2.09
N GLU A 82 -14.74 13.53 0.79
CA GLU A 82 -15.38 14.66 0.14
C GLU A 82 -16.79 14.31 -0.30
#